data_d4c9ca06538f2942308c9fedff0aec3b
#
_entry.id   d4c9ca06538f2942308c9fedff0aec3b
#
_cell.length_a   1.000
_cell.length_b   1.000
_cell.length_c   1.000
_cell.angle_alpha   90.00
_cell.angle_beta   90.00
_cell.angle_gamma   90.00
#
_symmetry.space_group_name_H-M   'P 1'
#
loop_
_entity.id
_entity.type
_entity.pdbx_description
1 polymer ?
#
loop_
_entity_poly.entity_id
_entity_poly.type
_entity_poly.pdbx_seq_one_letter_code
_entity_poly.pdbx_strand_id
1 'polypeptide(L)'
;MRSMKYPTIEDAIGKTPLVALQRIGAADNRARGNVILGKLEGNNPAGSVKDRPAVSMIRRAEERGEIRPGDTLIEATSGNTGIALAMAAAIKGYRMVLIMPEDLSIERAQTMKAFGAELILTPKSGGMEYARDLAEKMQTEGKGRMXXXXXXXXXXXXXXXXXXXXXXXXXXXXXXXXXXXXXXXXXITGVSQFLKEKNPAVRIVGAQPSEGSRIPGIRKWPTEYLPKIYDPSRVDELVYVSQGDAEDMCRRLASEEGIFGGISAAGACWVAQQVARQVENATIVFVVCDRGDRYLSTGVFPA
;
A
#
# COMPACT_ATOMS: atom_id res chain seq x y z
N MET A 1 -27.25 -9.44 -5.89
CA MET A 1 -27.39 -8.68 -4.63
C MET A 1 -28.02 -7.32 -4.89
N ARG A 2 -28.95 -6.94 -4.03
CA ARG A 2 -29.65 -5.66 -4.18
C ARG A 2 -28.70 -4.50 -3.79
N SER A 3 -28.65 -3.48 -4.64
CA SER A 3 -27.85 -2.32 -4.32
C SER A 3 -28.59 -1.42 -3.34
N MET A 4 -27.81 -0.77 -2.49
CA MET A 4 -28.37 0.20 -1.55
C MET A 4 -28.71 1.49 -2.30
N LYS A 5 -29.75 2.17 -1.82
CA LYS A 5 -30.09 3.48 -2.35
C LYS A 5 -28.97 4.50 -2.10
N TYR A 6 -28.30 4.38 -0.98
CA TYR A 6 -27.24 5.30 -0.60
C TYR A 6 -25.91 4.54 -0.54
N PRO A 7 -24.80 5.21 -0.77
CA PRO A 7 -23.51 4.54 -0.66
C PRO A 7 -23.25 4.04 0.75
N THR A 8 -22.48 2.96 0.84
CA THR A 8 -22.06 2.42 2.14
C THR A 8 -20.56 2.65 2.29
N ILE A 9 -20.02 2.27 3.43
CA ILE A 9 -18.59 2.51 3.69
C ILE A 9 -17.72 1.81 2.65
N GLU A 10 -18.16 0.67 2.13
CA GLU A 10 -17.39 -0.01 1.09
C GLU A 10 -17.22 0.85 -0.14
N ASP A 11 -18.21 1.69 -0.45
CA ASP A 11 -18.15 2.57 -1.62
C ASP A 11 -17.17 3.72 -1.44
N ALA A 12 -16.72 3.97 -0.20
CA ALA A 12 -15.73 5.00 0.04
C ALA A 12 -14.31 4.54 -0.24
N ILE A 13 -14.13 3.26 -0.56
CA ILE A 13 -12.81 2.74 -0.91
C ILE A 13 -12.49 3.14 -2.35
N GLY A 14 -11.33 3.74 -2.53
CA GLY A 14 -10.92 4.19 -3.86
C GLY A 14 -11.37 5.60 -4.16
N LYS A 15 -11.21 6.00 -5.40
CA LYS A 15 -11.52 7.36 -5.86
C LYS A 15 -10.84 8.41 -5.00
N THR A 16 -9.64 8.11 -4.57
CA THR A 16 -8.89 9.00 -3.70
C THR A 16 -8.38 10.21 -4.47
N PRO A 17 -8.17 11.33 -3.78
CA PRO A 17 -7.71 12.55 -4.47
C PRO A 17 -6.31 12.42 -5.06
N LEU A 18 -6.08 13.18 -6.10
CA LEU A 18 -4.77 13.34 -6.73
C LEU A 18 -4.42 14.82 -6.62
N VAL A 19 -3.34 15.14 -5.90
CA VAL A 19 -3.04 16.54 -5.58
C VAL A 19 -1.61 16.89 -6.01
N ALA A 20 -1.43 18.11 -6.46
CA ALA A 20 -0.13 18.59 -6.92
C ALA A 20 0.70 19.11 -5.76
N LEU A 21 1.99 18.81 -5.78
CA LEU A 21 2.92 19.45 -4.85
C LEU A 21 3.11 20.91 -5.30
N GLN A 22 3.11 21.81 -4.33
CA GLN A 22 3.17 23.21 -4.63
C GLN A 22 4.48 23.88 -4.22
N ARG A 23 5.25 23.25 -3.33
CA ARG A 23 6.42 23.90 -2.76
C ARG A 23 7.70 23.09 -2.90
N ILE A 24 7.64 21.80 -2.62
CA ILE A 24 8.84 20.95 -2.68
C ILE A 24 9.28 20.79 -4.12
N GLY A 25 10.48 21.28 -4.42
CA GLY A 25 11.04 21.21 -5.75
C GLY A 25 10.35 22.10 -6.77
N ALA A 26 9.53 23.05 -6.31
CA ALA A 26 8.64 23.78 -7.22
C ALA A 26 9.38 24.59 -8.28
N ALA A 27 10.44 25.30 -7.90
CA ALA A 27 11.12 26.16 -8.86
C ALA A 27 11.75 25.35 -9.99
N ASP A 28 12.44 24.26 -9.65
CA ASP A 28 13.07 23.43 -10.67
C ASP A 28 12.01 22.74 -11.54
N ASN A 29 10.94 22.27 -10.92
CA ASN A 29 9.88 21.61 -11.68
C ASN A 29 9.19 22.59 -12.64
N ARG A 30 8.94 23.81 -12.19
CA ARG A 30 8.36 24.80 -13.09
C ARG A 30 9.29 25.08 -14.27
N ALA A 31 10.58 25.23 -13.99
CA ALA A 31 11.55 25.49 -15.05
C ALA A 31 11.61 24.38 -16.07
N ARG A 32 11.41 23.15 -15.62
CA ARG A 32 11.44 21.98 -16.51
C ARG A 32 10.08 21.64 -17.11
N GLY A 33 9.02 22.28 -16.68
CA GLY A 33 7.68 21.95 -17.14
C GLY A 33 7.11 20.69 -16.52
N ASN A 34 7.66 20.26 -15.40
CA ASN A 34 7.20 19.07 -14.71
C ASN A 34 6.14 19.39 -13.66
N VAL A 35 5.26 18.42 -13.41
CA VAL A 35 4.36 18.49 -12.25
C VAL A 35 4.44 17.17 -11.52
N ILE A 36 4.45 17.24 -10.18
CA ILE A 36 4.46 16.06 -9.34
C ILE A 36 3.15 16.00 -8.57
N LEU A 37 2.45 14.86 -8.69
CA LEU A 37 1.15 14.65 -8.08
C LEU A 37 1.23 13.52 -7.08
N GLY A 38 0.57 13.69 -5.94
CA GLY A 38 0.46 12.64 -4.94
C GLY A 38 -0.93 12.04 -4.93
N LYS A 39 -1.02 10.73 -4.99
CA LYS A 39 -2.28 10.01 -4.91
C LYS A 39 -2.56 9.65 -3.46
N LEU A 40 -3.56 10.26 -2.85
CA LEU A 40 -3.76 10.23 -1.40
C LEU A 40 -4.51 8.98 -0.97
N GLU A 41 -3.81 7.84 -0.95
CA GLU A 41 -4.41 6.58 -0.58
C GLU A 41 -4.72 6.46 0.90
N GLY A 42 -4.16 7.34 1.73
CA GLY A 42 -4.54 7.39 3.12
C GLY A 42 -5.98 7.83 3.35
N ASN A 43 -6.63 8.36 2.32
CA ASN A 43 -8.04 8.75 2.43
C ASN A 43 -9.00 7.57 2.34
N ASN A 44 -8.52 6.36 2.04
CA ASN A 44 -9.36 5.19 2.12
C ASN A 44 -9.85 4.96 3.56
N PRO A 45 -10.97 4.27 3.76
CA PRO A 45 -11.56 4.16 5.11
C PRO A 45 -10.65 3.57 6.18
N ALA A 46 -9.84 2.58 5.85
CA ALA A 46 -8.90 2.04 6.83
C ALA A 46 -7.55 2.76 6.79
N GLY A 47 -7.42 3.76 5.93
CA GLY A 47 -6.29 4.65 5.96
C GLY A 47 -5.11 4.28 5.12
N SER A 48 -5.25 3.37 4.16
CA SER A 48 -4.10 3.05 3.31
C SER A 48 -4.53 2.48 1.98
N VAL A 49 -3.55 2.34 1.10
CA VAL A 49 -3.75 1.73 -0.21
C VAL A 49 -4.18 0.27 -0.10
N LYS A 50 -3.92 -0.38 1.01
CA LYS A 50 -4.22 -1.80 1.18
C LYS A 50 -5.71 -2.08 1.32
N ASP A 51 -6.53 -1.05 1.53
CA ASP A 51 -7.98 -1.24 1.55
C ASP A 51 -8.47 -1.84 0.24
N ARG A 52 -7.89 -1.41 -0.87
CA ARG A 52 -8.33 -1.89 -2.18
C ARG A 52 -8.11 -3.40 -2.34
N PRO A 53 -6.89 -3.92 -2.15
CA PRO A 53 -6.74 -5.37 -2.31
C PRO A 53 -7.44 -6.18 -1.23
N ALA A 54 -7.57 -5.65 -0.01
CA ALA A 54 -8.23 -6.43 1.05
C ALA A 54 -9.67 -6.75 0.70
N VAL A 55 -10.43 -5.74 0.27
CA VAL A 55 -11.82 -5.96 -0.10
C VAL A 55 -11.91 -6.84 -1.35
N SER A 56 -11.01 -6.61 -2.30
CA SER A 56 -11.02 -7.40 -3.53
C SER A 56 -10.73 -8.88 -3.26
N MET A 57 -9.78 -9.16 -2.37
CA MET A 57 -9.47 -10.56 -2.05
C MET A 57 -10.66 -11.28 -1.42
N ILE A 58 -11.32 -10.60 -0.48
CA ILE A 58 -12.47 -11.23 0.18
C ILE A 58 -13.61 -11.42 -0.83
N ARG A 59 -13.87 -10.39 -1.64
CA ARG A 59 -14.96 -10.50 -2.62
C ARG A 59 -14.70 -11.62 -3.60
N ARG A 60 -13.47 -11.76 -4.08
CA ARG A 60 -13.17 -12.83 -5.03
C ARG A 60 -13.25 -14.21 -4.40
N ALA A 61 -12.82 -14.34 -3.15
CA ALA A 61 -12.96 -15.61 -2.46
C ALA A 61 -14.44 -15.98 -2.27
N GLU A 62 -15.27 -14.98 -2.01
CA GLU A 62 -16.71 -15.22 -1.93
C GLU A 62 -17.27 -15.68 -3.28
N GLU A 63 -16.84 -15.02 -4.36
CA GLU A 63 -17.33 -15.38 -5.69
C GLU A 63 -16.97 -16.80 -6.08
N ARG A 64 -15.80 -17.26 -5.61
CA ARG A 64 -15.37 -18.64 -5.87
C ARG A 64 -16.00 -19.65 -4.93
N GLY A 65 -16.78 -19.19 -3.97
CA GLY A 65 -17.42 -20.08 -3.00
C GLY A 65 -16.50 -20.61 -1.93
N GLU A 66 -15.35 -19.99 -1.76
CA GLU A 66 -14.37 -20.45 -0.78
C GLU A 66 -14.67 -20.02 0.65
N ILE A 67 -15.31 -18.85 0.78
CA ILE A 67 -15.67 -18.31 2.08
C ILE A 67 -17.04 -17.68 2.00
N ARG A 68 -17.66 -17.52 3.17
CA ARG A 68 -18.94 -16.83 3.27
C ARG A 68 -19.02 -16.12 4.63
N PRO A 69 -19.85 -15.09 4.72
CA PRO A 69 -19.94 -14.35 5.99
C PRO A 69 -20.17 -15.28 7.18
N GLY A 70 -19.53 -14.96 8.27
CA GLY A 70 -19.52 -15.80 9.47
C GLY A 70 -18.29 -16.65 9.59
N ASP A 71 -17.59 -16.92 8.50
CA ASP A 71 -16.37 -17.71 8.57
C ASP A 71 -15.26 -16.97 9.32
N THR A 72 -14.30 -17.75 9.81
CA THR A 72 -13.10 -17.20 10.43
C THR A 72 -11.98 -17.13 9.41
N LEU A 73 -11.42 -15.94 9.25
CA LEU A 73 -10.28 -15.71 8.35
C LEU A 73 -9.03 -15.51 9.21
N ILE A 74 -7.92 -16.04 8.75
CA ILE A 74 -6.64 -15.97 9.47
C ILE A 74 -5.59 -15.39 8.55
N GLU A 75 -4.77 -14.48 9.05
CA GLU A 75 -3.69 -13.94 8.26
C GLU A 75 -2.51 -13.56 9.14
N ALA A 76 -1.30 -13.83 8.65
CA ALA A 76 -0.09 -13.39 9.31
C ALA A 76 0.36 -12.08 8.65
N THR A 77 0.13 -10.98 9.35
CA THR A 77 0.45 -9.66 8.80
C THR A 77 0.44 -8.62 9.91
N SER A 78 1.34 -7.67 9.84
CA SER A 78 1.50 -6.71 10.93
C SER A 78 1.29 -5.26 10.51
N GLY A 79 1.04 -4.99 9.25
CA GLY A 79 1.01 -3.62 8.79
C GLY A 79 -0.35 -3.21 8.25
N ASN A 80 -0.28 -2.37 7.24
CA ASN A 80 -1.50 -1.83 6.64
C ASN A 80 -2.41 -2.91 6.07
N THR A 81 -1.83 -4.01 5.60
CA THR A 81 -2.65 -5.12 5.11
C THR A 81 -3.53 -5.69 6.23
N GLY A 82 -2.96 -5.86 7.43
CA GLY A 82 -3.74 -6.37 8.55
C GLY A 82 -4.87 -5.41 8.94
N ILE A 83 -4.58 -4.13 8.96
CA ILE A 83 -5.61 -3.14 9.28
C ILE A 83 -6.71 -3.18 8.21
N ALA A 84 -6.33 -3.25 6.96
CA ALA A 84 -7.31 -3.28 5.87
C ALA A 84 -8.16 -4.55 5.91
N LEU A 85 -7.54 -5.69 6.22
CA LEU A 85 -8.30 -6.94 6.33
C LEU A 85 -9.26 -6.88 7.52
N ALA A 86 -8.84 -6.28 8.62
CA ALA A 86 -9.74 -6.11 9.76
C ALA A 86 -10.96 -5.28 9.37
N MET A 87 -10.75 -4.19 8.66
CA MET A 87 -11.85 -3.35 8.19
C MET A 87 -12.75 -4.14 7.24
N ALA A 88 -12.17 -4.83 6.28
CA ALA A 88 -12.95 -5.55 5.28
C ALA A 88 -13.78 -6.66 5.93
N ALA A 89 -13.19 -7.35 6.91
CA ALA A 89 -13.93 -8.37 7.64
C ALA A 89 -15.08 -7.77 8.41
N ALA A 90 -14.87 -6.61 9.02
CA ALA A 90 -15.95 -5.92 9.73
C ALA A 90 -17.09 -5.57 8.79
N ILE A 91 -16.76 -5.06 7.60
CA ILE A 91 -17.78 -4.68 6.63
C ILE A 91 -18.60 -5.89 6.18
N LYS A 92 -17.92 -7.00 5.95
CA LYS A 92 -18.56 -8.15 5.30
C LYS A 92 -19.01 -9.25 6.26
N GLY A 93 -18.76 -9.10 7.56
CA GLY A 93 -19.29 -10.01 8.55
C GLY A 93 -18.44 -11.25 8.79
N TYR A 94 -17.14 -11.12 8.71
CA TYR A 94 -16.22 -12.22 9.02
C TYR A 94 -15.56 -12.01 10.37
N ARG A 95 -15.16 -13.11 10.97
CA ARG A 95 -14.29 -13.08 12.13
C ARG A 95 -12.85 -13.05 11.62
N MET A 96 -12.06 -12.04 12.03
CA MET A 96 -10.70 -11.89 11.51
C MET A 96 -9.69 -12.14 12.63
N VAL A 97 -8.77 -13.04 12.38
CA VAL A 97 -7.67 -13.35 13.30
C VAL A 97 -6.37 -12.93 12.62
N LEU A 98 -5.65 -12.02 13.25
CA LEU A 98 -4.38 -11.50 12.71
C LEU A 98 -3.24 -11.91 13.64
N ILE A 99 -2.23 -12.50 13.07
CA ILE A 99 -1.08 -13.03 13.81
C ILE A 99 0.16 -12.24 13.42
N MET A 100 0.88 -11.76 14.40
CA MET A 100 2.03 -10.89 14.13
C MET A 100 2.99 -10.87 15.31
N PRO A 101 4.25 -10.53 15.06
CA PRO A 101 5.19 -10.37 16.17
C PRO A 101 4.75 -9.27 17.12
N GLU A 102 5.13 -9.42 18.37
CA GLU A 102 4.64 -8.57 19.45
C GLU A 102 5.19 -7.14 19.41
N ASP A 103 6.13 -6.86 18.54
CA ASP A 103 6.77 -5.54 18.52
C ASP A 103 6.12 -4.57 17.53
N LEU A 104 4.85 -4.77 17.22
CA LEU A 104 4.12 -3.83 16.37
C LEU A 104 3.82 -2.54 17.15
N SER A 105 3.54 -1.46 16.43
CA SER A 105 3.25 -0.18 17.07
C SER A 105 1.89 -0.23 17.76
N ILE A 106 1.75 0.64 18.76
CA ILE A 106 0.49 0.72 19.48
C ILE A 106 -0.65 1.19 18.57
N GLU A 107 -0.35 2.10 17.64
CA GLU A 107 -1.39 2.60 16.73
C GLU A 107 -1.98 1.46 15.88
N ARG A 108 -1.11 0.58 15.38
CA ARG A 108 -1.58 -0.53 14.57
C ARG A 108 -2.43 -1.48 15.37
N ALA A 109 -1.96 -1.85 16.56
CA ALA A 109 -2.70 -2.80 17.39
C ALA A 109 -4.08 -2.26 17.74
N GLN A 110 -4.14 -0.99 18.15
CA GLN A 110 -5.41 -0.40 18.53
C GLN A 110 -6.36 -0.28 17.35
N THR A 111 -5.84 0.05 16.18
CA THR A 111 -6.69 0.18 14.99
C THR A 111 -7.27 -1.18 14.59
N MET A 112 -6.44 -2.22 14.57
CA MET A 112 -6.94 -3.55 14.24
C MET A 112 -8.02 -3.98 15.21
N LYS A 113 -7.80 -3.76 16.51
CA LYS A 113 -8.79 -4.15 17.51
C LYS A 113 -10.07 -3.32 17.39
N ALA A 114 -9.93 -2.03 17.04
CA ALA A 114 -11.10 -1.18 16.87
C ALA A 114 -12.01 -1.71 15.77
N PHE A 115 -11.43 -2.30 14.72
CA PHE A 115 -12.22 -2.91 13.67
C PHE A 115 -12.76 -4.30 14.06
N GLY A 116 -12.42 -4.77 15.26
CA GLY A 116 -12.95 -6.03 15.75
C GLY A 116 -12.09 -7.26 15.51
N ALA A 117 -10.87 -7.08 14.99
CA ALA A 117 -10.00 -8.22 14.77
C ALA A 117 -9.46 -8.76 16.08
N GLU A 118 -9.22 -10.07 16.10
CA GLU A 118 -8.51 -10.72 17.18
C GLU A 118 -7.03 -10.75 16.84
N LEU A 119 -6.20 -10.33 17.79
CA LEU A 119 -4.76 -10.34 17.57
C LEU A 119 -4.11 -11.48 18.35
N ILE A 120 -3.23 -12.21 17.68
CA ILE A 120 -2.37 -13.18 18.33
C ILE A 120 -0.94 -12.68 18.15
N LEU A 121 -0.30 -12.34 19.26
CA LEU A 121 1.05 -11.80 19.22
C LEU A 121 2.05 -12.92 19.44
N THR A 122 3.04 -13.00 18.56
CA THR A 122 4.06 -14.03 18.63
C THR A 122 5.38 -13.43 19.09
N PRO A 123 6.32 -14.27 19.54
CA PRO A 123 7.59 -13.73 20.01
C PRO A 123 8.31 -12.92 18.95
N LYS A 124 8.85 -11.78 19.34
CA LYS A 124 9.58 -10.93 18.42
C LYS A 124 10.71 -11.69 17.74
N SER A 125 11.38 -12.57 18.49
CA SER A 125 12.52 -13.33 17.95
C SER A 125 12.14 -14.25 16.81
N GLY A 126 10.87 -14.66 16.74
CA GLY A 126 10.42 -15.56 15.67
C GLY A 126 10.09 -14.87 14.36
N GLY A 127 9.93 -13.55 14.39
CA GLY A 127 9.64 -12.77 13.19
C GLY A 127 8.36 -13.18 12.52
N MET A 128 8.22 -12.74 11.28
CA MET A 128 7.01 -13.06 10.50
C MET A 128 6.97 -14.51 10.10
N GLU A 129 8.12 -15.19 10.03
CA GLU A 129 8.08 -16.62 9.71
C GLU A 129 7.34 -17.41 10.78
N TYR A 130 7.60 -17.11 12.05
CA TYR A 130 6.89 -17.77 13.14
C TYR A 130 5.38 -17.50 13.05
N ALA A 131 5.02 -16.24 12.78
CA ALA A 131 3.61 -15.88 12.67
C ALA A 131 2.94 -16.62 11.52
N ARG A 132 3.62 -16.70 10.38
CA ARG A 132 3.08 -17.40 9.22
C ARG A 132 2.91 -18.89 9.49
N ASP A 133 3.91 -19.50 10.14
CA ASP A 133 3.81 -20.93 10.50
C ASP A 133 2.64 -21.18 11.44
N LEU A 134 2.42 -20.28 12.40
CA LEU A 134 1.29 -20.44 13.30
C LEU A 134 -0.03 -20.32 12.55
N ALA A 135 -0.13 -19.38 11.62
CA ALA A 135 -1.35 -19.24 10.82
C ALA A 135 -1.63 -20.52 10.04
N GLU A 136 -0.60 -21.10 9.43
CA GLU A 136 -0.76 -22.33 8.67
C GLU A 136 -1.17 -23.48 9.58
N LYS A 137 -0.60 -23.54 10.77
CA LYS A 137 -0.98 -24.57 11.73
C LYS A 137 -2.44 -24.43 12.14
N MET A 138 -2.87 -23.21 12.40
CA MET A 138 -4.27 -22.98 12.77
C MET A 138 -5.22 -23.38 11.65
N GLN A 139 -4.84 -23.07 10.41
CA GLN A 139 -5.67 -23.49 9.28
C GLN A 139 -5.74 -25.02 9.18
N THR A 140 -4.60 -25.68 9.32
CA THR A 140 -4.56 -27.14 9.27
C THR A 140 -5.44 -27.75 10.38
N GLU A 141 -5.48 -27.10 11.53
CA GLU A 141 -6.30 -27.58 12.65
C GLU A 141 -7.77 -27.21 12.51
N GLY A 142 -8.16 -26.58 11.42
CA GLY A 142 -9.55 -26.24 11.18
C GLY A 142 -10.05 -25.02 11.91
N LYS A 143 -9.16 -24.17 12.38
CA LYS A 143 -9.57 -22.98 13.15
C LYS A 143 -9.94 -21.79 12.30
N GLY A 144 -9.76 -21.89 10.98
CA GLY A 144 -10.12 -20.83 10.08
C GLY A 144 -9.41 -21.00 8.75
N ARG A 145 -9.58 -20.05 7.88
CA ARG A 145 -9.02 -20.11 6.53
C ARG A 145 -8.11 -18.91 6.27
N MET A 146 -6.93 -19.18 5.73
CA MET A 146 -6.00 -18.12 5.38
C MET A 146 -6.38 -17.50 4.02
N UNK A 147 -6.46 -16.35 4.12
CA UNK A 147 -6.74 -15.65 2.88
C UNK A 147 -5.48 -15.47 2.07
N UNK A 148 -4.52 -16.01 2.37
CA UNK A 148 -3.35 -16.02 1.68
C UNK A 148 -3.07 -14.79 0.90
N UNK A 149 -2.95 -13.95 1.54
CA UNK A 149 -2.71 -12.68 1.02
C UNK A 149 -1.38 -12.55 0.29
N UNK A 150 -0.68 -13.25 0.70
CA UNK A 150 0.64 -13.20 0.11
C UNK A 150 0.82 -14.12 -1.08
N UNK A 151 0.25 -15.01 -0.97
CA UNK A 151 0.31 -16.04 -1.96
C UNK A 151 -0.79 -15.97 -2.93
N UNK A 152 -1.54 -15.28 -2.58
CA UNK A 152 -2.69 -15.28 -3.46
C UNK A 152 -2.40 -14.46 -4.64
N UNK A 153 -2.45 -15.01 -5.45
CA UNK A 153 -2.34 -14.45 -6.73
C UNK A 153 -3.54 -13.69 -7.13
N UNK A 154 -4.34 -13.89 -6.52
CA UNK A 154 -5.54 -13.25 -6.79
C UNK A 154 -5.56 -11.82 -6.33
N UNK A 155 -4.74 -11.62 -5.75
CA UNK A 155 -4.63 -10.29 -5.31
C UNK A 155 -4.17 -9.36 -6.38
N UNK A 156 -3.66 -9.83 -7.15
CA UNK A 156 -3.17 -9.08 -8.23
C UNK A 156 -4.21 -8.44 -9.07
N UNK A 157 -5.03 -8.98 -9.14
CA UNK A 157 -6.11 -8.52 -9.94
C UNK A 157 -6.83 -7.38 -9.25
N UNK A 158 -6.72 -7.44 -8.26
CA UNK A 158 -7.36 -6.42 -7.51
C UNK A 158 -6.57 -5.14 -7.50
N UNK A 159 -5.54 -5.31 -7.46
CA UNK A 159 -4.73 -4.17 -7.50
C UNK A 159 -4.71 -3.54 -8.85
N UNK A 160 -4.94 -4.26 -9.65
CA UNK A 160 -4.92 -3.77 -10.98
C UNK A 160 -6.02 -2.81 -11.26
N UNK A 161 -6.87 -3.12 -10.85
CA UNK A 161 -7.98 -2.29 -11.21
C UNK A 161 -8.22 -1.17 -10.23
N UNK A 162 -7.89 -1.46 -9.31
CA UNK A 162 -8.28 -0.59 -8.27
C UNK A 162 -7.32 0.57 -8.05
N UNK A 163 -6.31 0.34 -8.18
CA UNK A 163 -5.39 1.36 -7.85
C UNK A 163 -5.09 2.25 -9.01
N UNK A 164 -5.21 1.68 -9.85
CA UNK A 164 -4.93 2.38 -11.05
C UNK A 164 -6.04 3.28 -11.51
N UNK A 165 -6.98 2.93 -11.23
CA UNK A 165 -8.08 3.67 -11.70
C UNK A 165 -8.01 5.13 -11.30
N UNK A 166 -7.52 5.26 -10.47
CA UNK A 166 -7.45 6.58 -9.99
C UNK A 166 -6.27 7.36 -10.58
N UNK A 167 -5.46 6.76 -10.81
CA UNK A 167 -4.35 7.42 -11.36
C UNK A 167 -4.56 7.75 -12.79
N UNK A 168 -5.09 7.00 -13.27
CA UNK A 168 -5.34 7.18 -14.68
C UNK A 168 -6.38 8.22 -14.97
N UNK A 169 -7.10 8.21 -14.29
CA UNK A 169 -8.17 9.10 -14.51
C UNK A 169 -7.75 10.54 -14.54
N UNK A 170 -7.00 10.74 -13.87
CA UNK A 170 -6.63 12.07 -13.74
C UNK A 170 -5.46 12.46 -14.61
N UNK A 171 -4.75 11.73 -14.67
CA UNK A 171 -3.56 12.04 -15.36
C UNK A 171 -3.65 11.61 -16.81
N UNK A 172 -4.23 11.93 -17.28
CA UNK A 172 -4.47 11.69 -18.63
C UNK A 172 -3.16 11.37 -19.33
N UNK A 173 -3.04 10.82 -19.92
CA UNK A 173 -2.12 10.47 -20.81
C UNK A 173 -0.72 11.08 -20.82
N UNK A 174 -0.55 11.78 -20.14
CA UNK A 174 0.71 12.39 -20.23
C UNK A 174 1.74 11.47 -19.59
N UNK A 175 2.62 11.46 -19.90
CA UNK A 175 3.59 10.56 -19.46
C UNK A 175 3.82 10.67 -18.01
N UNK A 176 3.53 9.88 -17.48
CA UNK A 176 3.64 9.94 -16.10
C UNK A 176 4.67 8.97 -15.63
N UNK A 177 5.28 9.25 -14.85
CA UNK A 177 6.20 8.37 -14.18
C UNK A 177 5.53 8.01 -12.95
N UNK A 178 5.22 7.05 -12.73
CA UNK A 178 4.54 6.61 -11.55
C UNK A 178 5.59 6.10 -10.62
N UNK A 179 5.61 6.57 -9.68
CA UNK A 179 6.50 6.17 -8.68
C UNK A 179 5.78 5.38 -7.73
N UNK A 180 5.91 4.38 -7.76
CA UNK A 180 5.21 3.49 -6.89
C UNK A 180 6.21 2.98 -5.91
N UNK A 181 5.79 2.66 -4.98
CA UNK A 181 6.60 2.13 -3.96
C UNK A 181 6.64 0.67 -4.13
N UNK A 182 7.52 0.24 -4.03
CA UNK A 182 7.67 -1.19 -4.23
C UNK A 182 7.48 -1.94 -2.97
N UNK A 183 6.66 -1.76 -2.36
CA UNK A 183 6.24 -2.46 -1.17
C UNK A 183 5.88 -3.82 -1.51
N UNK A 184 5.22 -4.29 -1.36
CA UNK A 184 4.69 -5.57 -1.66
C UNK A 184 4.47 -5.59 -3.15
N UNK A 185 4.55 -6.00 -3.70
CA UNK A 185 4.40 -6.07 -5.11
C UNK A 185 2.99 -5.89 -5.63
N UNK A 186 2.14 -5.76 -4.84
CA UNK A 186 0.79 -5.62 -5.26
C UNK A 186 0.48 -4.31 -5.92
N UNK A 187 0.88 -3.30 -5.47
CA UNK A 187 0.66 -1.99 -5.98
C UNK A 187 1.41 -1.77 -7.30
N ILE A 188 2.60 -2.10 -7.30
CA ILE A 188 3.39 -1.82 -8.52
C ILE A 188 2.97 -2.75 -9.65
N THR A 189 2.65 -3.97 -9.35
CA THR A 189 2.26 -4.93 -10.40
C THR A 189 0.95 -4.53 -11.06
N GLY A 190 -0.06 -4.30 -10.25
CA GLY A 190 -1.37 -3.97 -10.82
C GLY A 190 -1.39 -2.60 -11.50
N VAL A 191 -0.75 -1.63 -10.87
CA VAL A 191 -0.73 -0.28 -11.44
C VAL A 191 0.07 -0.25 -12.73
N SER A 192 1.22 -0.93 -12.75
CA SER A 192 2.03 -0.94 -13.97
C SER A 192 1.29 -1.64 -15.11
N GLN A 193 0.59 -2.73 -14.81
CA GLN A 193 -0.17 -3.41 -15.85
C GLN A 193 -1.25 -2.50 -16.43
N PHE A 194 -2.01 -1.86 -15.56
CA PHE A 194 -3.10 -1.00 -16.03
C PHE A 194 -2.58 0.19 -16.83
N LEU A 195 -1.58 0.87 -16.29
CA LEU A 195 -1.09 2.08 -16.95
C LEU A 195 -0.44 1.78 -18.29
N LYS A 196 0.33 0.69 -18.37
CA LYS A 196 0.98 0.36 -19.63
C LYS A 196 -0.02 -0.14 -20.68
N GLU A 197 -1.14 -0.71 -20.24
CA GLU A 197 -2.21 -1.03 -21.19
C GLU A 197 -2.83 0.23 -21.78
N LYS A 198 -2.96 1.26 -20.96
CA LYS A 198 -3.54 2.53 -21.44
C LYS A 198 -2.55 3.35 -22.24
N ASN A 199 -1.28 3.31 -21.85
CA ASN A 199 -0.24 4.06 -22.55
C ASN A 199 1.10 3.32 -22.38
N PRO A 200 1.51 2.55 -23.39
CA PRO A 200 2.74 1.79 -23.27
C PRO A 200 3.99 2.63 -23.03
N ALA A 201 3.94 3.93 -23.33
CA ALA A 201 5.09 4.80 -23.14
C ALA A 201 5.26 5.27 -21.70
N VAL A 202 4.30 4.98 -20.81
CA VAL A 202 4.42 5.43 -19.43
C VAL A 202 5.60 4.72 -18.76
N ARG A 203 6.38 5.48 -18.00
CA ARG A 203 7.52 4.92 -17.28
C ARG A 203 7.11 4.55 -15.86
N ILE A 204 7.46 3.36 -15.46
CA ILE A 204 7.19 2.86 -14.12
C ILE A 204 8.51 2.82 -13.36
N VAL A 205 8.57 3.55 -12.26
CA VAL A 205 9.78 3.63 -11.43
C VAL A 205 9.46 3.04 -10.06
N GLY A 206 10.23 2.04 -9.67
CA GLY A 206 10.07 1.43 -8.36
C GLY A 206 11.00 2.06 -7.34
N ALA A 207 10.48 2.33 -6.15
CA ALA A 207 11.28 2.84 -5.04
C ALA A 207 11.63 1.70 -4.12
N GLN A 208 12.92 1.55 -3.79
CA GLN A 208 13.36 0.52 -2.88
C GLN A 208 14.24 1.11 -1.79
N PRO A 209 14.20 0.54 -0.58
CA PRO A 209 15.10 1.03 0.45
C PRO A 209 16.55 0.70 0.09
N SER A 210 17.44 1.64 0.35
CA SER A 210 18.85 1.40 0.11
C SER A 210 19.39 0.43 1.15
N GLU A 211 20.61 -0.03 0.89
CA GLU A 211 21.26 -1.01 1.75
C GLU A 211 21.26 -0.52 3.20
N GLY A 212 20.79 -1.38 4.11
CA GLY A 212 20.75 -1.07 5.52
C GLY A 212 19.61 -0.17 5.96
N SER A 213 18.80 0.30 5.04
CA SER A 213 17.69 1.19 5.38
C SER A 213 16.44 0.40 5.72
N ARG A 214 15.68 0.91 6.68
CA ARG A 214 14.38 0.35 7.04
C ARG A 214 13.31 1.41 6.82
N ILE A 215 12.39 1.12 5.92
CA ILE A 215 11.30 2.03 5.62
C ILE A 215 10.01 1.24 5.75
N PRO A 216 9.17 1.54 6.75
CA PRO A 216 7.94 0.78 6.92
C PRO A 216 7.10 0.82 5.65
N GLY A 217 6.64 -0.35 5.23
CA GLY A 217 5.80 -0.47 4.04
C GLY A 217 6.54 -0.82 2.78
N ILE A 218 7.88 -0.73 2.79
CA ILE A 218 8.68 -1.11 1.63
C ILE A 218 9.78 -2.07 2.09
N ARG A 219 10.05 -3.07 1.28
CA ARG A 219 11.18 -3.93 1.58
C ARG A 219 11.84 -4.35 0.28
N LYS A 220 13.15 -4.62 0.38
CA LYS A 220 13.90 -5.18 -0.73
C LYS A 220 13.85 -6.70 -0.59
N TRP A 221 13.21 -7.34 -1.53
CA TRP A 221 13.00 -8.78 -1.49
C TRP A 221 14.25 -9.53 -1.94
N PRO A 222 14.69 -10.54 -1.20
CA PRO A 222 15.68 -11.48 -1.77
C PRO A 222 15.10 -12.13 -3.01
N THR A 223 15.97 -12.43 -3.98
CA THR A 223 15.52 -12.94 -5.27
C THR A 223 14.66 -14.20 -5.12
N GLU A 224 15.05 -15.09 -4.22
CA GLU A 224 14.35 -16.37 -4.05
C GLU A 224 12.98 -16.21 -3.36
N TYR A 225 12.68 -15.05 -2.80
CA TYR A 225 11.41 -14.81 -2.11
C TYR A 225 10.55 -13.75 -2.79
N LEU A 226 10.85 -13.40 -4.04
CA LEU A 226 10.03 -12.42 -4.75
C LEU A 226 8.60 -12.92 -4.87
N PRO A 227 7.60 -12.05 -4.65
CA PRO A 227 6.22 -12.48 -4.86
C PRO A 227 5.99 -12.97 -6.28
N LYS A 228 5.17 -13.99 -6.42
CA LYS A 228 4.93 -14.61 -7.73
C LYS A 228 4.26 -13.66 -8.70
N ILE A 229 3.48 -12.72 -8.21
CA ILE A 229 2.78 -11.78 -9.10
C ILE A 229 3.70 -10.69 -9.65
N TYR A 230 4.90 -10.54 -9.09
CA TYR A 230 5.81 -9.48 -9.51
C TYR A 230 6.36 -9.77 -10.91
N ASP A 231 6.26 -8.77 -11.77
CA ASP A 231 6.78 -8.87 -13.13
C ASP A 231 7.77 -7.73 -13.35
N PRO A 232 9.07 -7.99 -13.15
CA PRO A 232 10.05 -6.92 -13.28
C PRO A 232 10.15 -6.35 -14.69
N SER A 233 9.64 -7.03 -15.71
CA SER A 233 9.72 -6.50 -17.07
C SER A 233 8.88 -5.24 -17.24
N ARG A 234 7.91 -4.99 -16.35
CA ARG A 234 7.08 -3.79 -16.43
C ARG A 234 7.64 -2.62 -15.62
N VAL A 235 8.75 -2.83 -14.89
CA VAL A 235 9.36 -1.77 -14.10
C VAL A 235 10.55 -1.23 -14.87
N ASP A 236 10.49 0.02 -15.26
CA ASP A 236 11.51 0.60 -16.14
C ASP A 236 12.76 1.00 -15.41
N GLU A 237 12.65 1.32 -14.12
CA GLU A 237 13.81 1.77 -13.37
C GLU A 237 13.56 1.52 -11.88
N LEU A 238 14.61 1.15 -11.15
CA LEU A 238 14.56 1.08 -9.69
C LEU A 238 15.45 2.19 -9.14
N VAL A 239 14.93 2.92 -8.17
CA VAL A 239 15.67 3.99 -7.50
C VAL A 239 15.69 3.70 -6.01
N TYR A 240 16.85 3.78 -5.40
CA TYR A 240 17.01 3.44 -4.00
C TYR A 240 16.94 4.70 -3.15
N VAL A 241 16.25 4.60 -2.01
CA VAL A 241 16.09 5.72 -1.11
C VAL A 241 16.53 5.30 0.28
N SER A 242 17.30 6.18 0.95
CA SER A 242 17.76 5.89 2.29
C SER A 242 16.65 6.20 3.30
N GLN A 243 16.74 5.54 4.46
CA GLN A 243 15.82 5.80 5.55
C GLN A 243 15.85 7.29 5.94
N GLY A 244 17.05 7.86 6.03
CA GLY A 244 17.17 9.27 6.39
C GLY A 244 16.49 10.20 5.41
N ASP A 245 16.69 9.96 4.11
CA ASP A 245 16.05 10.78 3.10
C ASP A 245 14.54 10.63 3.12
N ALA A 246 14.06 9.40 3.34
CA ALA A 246 12.62 9.19 3.43
C ALA A 246 12.03 9.89 4.64
N GLU A 247 12.70 9.81 5.78
CA GLU A 247 12.19 10.45 7.00
C GLU A 247 12.20 11.96 6.89
N ASP A 248 13.27 12.54 6.31
CA ASP A 248 13.30 13.99 6.08
C ASP A 248 12.16 14.42 5.17
N MET A 249 11.93 13.68 4.09
CA MET A 249 10.86 14.02 3.17
C MET A 249 9.49 13.87 3.84
N CYS A 250 9.37 12.90 4.75
CA CYS A 250 8.13 12.70 5.49
C CYS A 250 7.76 13.97 6.28
N ARG A 251 8.76 14.54 6.95
CA ARG A 251 8.55 15.78 7.70
C ARG A 251 8.25 16.95 6.77
N ARG A 252 8.94 17.03 5.63
CA ARG A 252 8.72 18.11 4.68
C ARG A 252 7.36 18.05 4.01
N LEU A 253 6.89 16.84 3.67
CA LEU A 253 5.55 16.72 3.10
C LEU A 253 4.50 17.30 4.03
N ALA A 254 4.62 16.99 5.33
CA ALA A 254 3.65 17.51 6.29
C ALA A 254 3.80 19.02 6.45
N SER A 255 5.01 19.51 6.69
CA SER A 255 5.19 20.92 7.06
C SER A 255 5.17 21.87 5.87
N GLU A 256 5.51 21.42 4.68
CA GLU A 256 5.55 22.29 3.52
C GLU A 256 4.37 22.11 2.58
N GLU A 257 3.77 20.93 2.54
CA GLU A 257 2.68 20.66 1.61
C GLU A 257 1.35 20.38 2.30
N GLY A 258 1.37 20.20 3.62
CA GLY A 258 0.17 19.81 4.35
C GLY A 258 -0.27 18.37 4.05
N ILE A 259 0.64 17.57 3.54
CA ILE A 259 0.34 16.17 3.23
C ILE A 259 0.92 15.31 4.34
N PHE A 260 0.04 14.80 5.19
CA PHE A 260 0.45 14.01 6.36
C PHE A 260 0.48 12.54 5.96
N GLY A 261 1.57 12.14 5.34
CA GLY A 261 1.74 10.78 4.85
C GLY A 261 2.72 9.98 5.69
N GLY A 262 2.80 8.70 5.42
CA GLY A 262 3.73 7.83 6.09
C GLY A 262 5.12 7.88 5.47
N ILE A 263 6.01 7.07 6.04
CA ILE A 263 7.42 7.12 5.63
C ILE A 263 7.61 6.54 4.24
N SER A 264 6.85 5.50 3.88
CA SER A 264 6.97 4.93 2.52
C SER A 264 6.46 5.92 1.47
N ALA A 265 5.41 6.67 1.79
CA ALA A 265 4.92 7.71 0.88
C ALA A 265 6.00 8.75 0.64
N ALA A 266 6.70 9.11 1.71
CA ALA A 266 7.78 10.09 1.60
C ALA A 266 8.94 9.54 0.80
N GLY A 267 9.25 8.26 0.94
CA GLY A 267 10.27 7.64 0.11
C GLY A 267 9.90 7.71 -1.36
N ALA A 268 8.65 7.43 -1.69
CA ALA A 268 8.19 7.54 -3.07
C ALA A 268 8.27 8.98 -3.56
N CYS A 269 7.96 9.95 -2.70
CA CYS A 269 8.08 11.35 -3.06
C CYS A 269 9.54 11.73 -3.36
N TRP A 270 10.45 11.25 -2.51
CA TRP A 270 11.87 11.53 -2.74
C TRP A 270 12.31 10.99 -4.10
N VAL A 271 11.88 9.76 -4.43
CA VAL A 271 12.21 9.17 -5.72
C VAL A 271 11.59 9.99 -6.85
N ALA A 272 10.35 10.44 -6.68
CA ALA A 272 9.72 11.29 -7.70
C ALA A 272 10.52 12.56 -7.94
N GLN A 273 11.07 13.15 -6.87
CA GLN A 273 11.90 14.34 -7.02
C GLN A 273 13.20 14.02 -7.78
N GLN A 274 13.80 12.86 -7.52
CA GLN A 274 15.01 12.49 -8.25
C GLN A 274 14.72 12.30 -9.74
N VAL A 275 13.62 11.64 -10.06
CA VAL A 275 13.22 11.43 -11.45
C VAL A 275 12.96 12.78 -12.12
N ALA A 276 12.30 13.69 -11.40
CA ALA A 276 11.95 14.99 -11.97
C ALA A 276 13.18 15.78 -12.40
N ARG A 277 14.30 15.59 -11.72
CA ARG A 277 15.53 16.29 -12.09
C ARG A 277 16.12 15.82 -13.42
N GLN A 278 15.63 14.70 -13.93
CA GLN A 278 16.20 14.09 -15.14
C GLN A 278 15.28 14.17 -16.34
N VAL A 279 14.09 14.71 -16.19
CA VAL A 279 13.10 14.73 -17.26
C VAL A 279 12.51 16.13 -17.39
N GLU A 280 11.78 16.34 -18.50
CA GLU A 280 11.12 17.62 -18.75
C GLU A 280 9.73 17.36 -19.29
N ASN A 281 8.84 18.30 -19.02
CA ASN A 281 7.47 18.28 -19.50
C ASN A 281 6.74 16.99 -19.11
N ALA A 282 7.03 16.52 -17.89
CA ALA A 282 6.49 15.23 -17.41
C ALA A 282 5.47 15.45 -16.31
N THR A 283 4.50 14.57 -16.28
CA THR A 283 3.59 14.42 -15.15
C THR A 283 4.03 13.19 -14.37
N ILE A 284 4.41 13.40 -13.12
CA ILE A 284 4.96 12.34 -12.28
C ILE A 284 4.02 12.12 -11.11
N VAL A 285 3.58 10.86 -10.94
CA VAL A 285 2.63 10.53 -9.88
C VAL A 285 3.32 9.60 -8.89
N PHE A 286 3.19 9.91 -7.60
CA PHE A 286 3.63 8.99 -6.57
C PHE A 286 2.45 8.67 -5.66
N VAL A 287 2.52 7.52 -5.01
CA VAL A 287 1.42 7.06 -4.17
C VAL A 287 1.72 7.43 -2.72
N VAL A 288 0.79 8.19 -2.12
CA VAL A 288 0.84 8.47 -0.68
C VAL A 288 0.09 7.32 -0.01
N CYS A 289 0.83 6.29 0.33
CA CYS A 289 0.26 4.97 0.65
C CYS A 289 -0.64 4.98 1.88
N ASP A 290 -0.30 5.79 2.88
CA ASP A 290 -1.06 5.83 4.13
C ASP A 290 -0.86 7.20 4.78
N ARG A 291 -1.31 7.31 6.04
CA ARG A 291 -1.25 8.57 6.76
C ARG A 291 -0.19 8.54 7.84
N GLY A 292 0.31 9.74 8.14
CA GLY A 292 1.38 9.90 9.12
C GLY A 292 0.98 9.57 10.55
N ASP A 293 -0.32 9.63 10.86
CA ASP A 293 -0.73 9.35 12.24
C ASP A 293 -0.46 7.90 12.66
N ARG A 294 -0.20 7.01 11.73
CA ARG A 294 0.22 5.65 12.07
C ARG A 294 1.65 5.58 12.58
N TYR A 295 2.41 6.66 12.46
CA TYR A 295 3.84 6.65 12.75
C TYR A 295 4.22 7.63 13.85
N LEU A 296 3.22 8.18 14.56
CA LEU A 296 3.52 9.18 15.60
C LEU A 296 4.39 8.61 16.70
N SER A 297 4.21 7.34 17.05
CA SER A 297 5.00 6.74 18.10
C SER A 297 6.40 6.33 17.66
N THR A 298 6.73 6.45 16.37
CA THR A 298 8.03 6.03 15.87
C THR A 298 9.11 7.09 16.05
N GLY A 299 8.73 8.32 16.37
CA GLY A 299 9.67 9.41 16.53
C GLY A 299 10.06 10.11 15.24
N VAL A 300 9.42 9.77 14.12
CA VAL A 300 9.77 10.40 12.85
C VAL A 300 9.35 11.87 12.81
N PHE A 301 8.28 12.22 13.51
CA PHE A 301 7.81 13.59 13.56
C PHE A 301 8.27 14.28 14.84
N PRO A 302 8.35 15.61 14.84
CA PRO A 302 8.79 16.33 16.05
C PRO A 302 7.88 16.05 17.25
N ALA A 303 8.49 16.03 18.45
CA ALA A 303 7.74 15.77 19.68
C ALA A 303 6.88 16.98 20.05
#